data_7fa39c432462e54de4ef30a30ed3fa6e
#
_entry.id   7fa39c432462e54de4ef30a30ed3fa6e
#
_cell.length_a   1.000
_cell.length_b   1.000
_cell.length_c   1.000
_cell.angle_alpha   90.00
_cell.angle_beta   90.00
_cell.angle_gamma   90.00
#
_symmetry.space_group_name_H-M   'P 1'
#
loop_
_entity.id
_entity.type
_entity.pdbx_description
1 polymer ?
#
loop_
_entity_poly.entity_id
_entity_poly.type
_entity_poly.pdbx_seq_one_letter_code
_entity_poly.pdbx_strand_id
1 'polypeptide(L)'
;IAMNLATNPLMQYAIDPLRELLLSFGTLGMLVWIVLKILAITLPVIIAVAFYVVWERKLIGWMHVRHGPMYVGWGVLQAFADVFKLLFKEVVQPTVAHPVLYRLAPMLALVPAFAAWAVVPFDTQVVLSNANAGLLYLLAMTSLGIYGVIIAGWASNSKYAFLGAMRASAQMISYEIAMGFSLVGVLIAAGSLNLSEIVMAQSGKGFLSWFWIPLAPLFVVYFVSGVAETNRAP
;
A
#
# COMPACT_ATOMS: atom_id res chain seq x y z
N ILE A 1 -12.95 30.92 -4.64
CA ILE A 1 -14.26 30.24 -4.61
C ILE A 1 -14.04 29.08 -3.63
N ALA A 2 -14.37 29.34 -2.35
CA ALA A 2 -14.45 28.32 -1.33
C ALA A 2 -15.64 27.42 -1.72
N MET A 3 -15.36 26.30 -2.33
CA MET A 3 -16.33 25.25 -2.58
C MET A 3 -16.70 24.70 -1.19
N ASN A 4 -17.93 24.92 -0.78
CA ASN A 4 -18.47 24.42 0.48
C ASN A 4 -18.56 22.91 0.40
N LEU A 5 -17.48 22.21 0.78
CA LEU A 5 -17.29 20.75 0.74
C LEU A 5 -18.10 20.01 1.83
N ALA A 6 -18.98 20.73 2.52
CA ALA A 6 -19.78 20.18 3.62
C ALA A 6 -20.92 19.27 3.19
N THR A 7 -21.16 19.06 1.89
CA THR A 7 -22.32 18.27 1.44
C THR A 7 -22.02 17.38 0.25
N ASN A 8 -21.21 16.36 0.48
CA ASN A 8 -21.29 15.19 -0.40
C ASN A 8 -22.59 14.44 -0.05
N PRO A 9 -23.59 14.40 -0.95
CA PRO A 9 -24.90 13.83 -0.64
C PRO A 9 -24.81 12.35 -0.22
N LEU A 10 -23.81 11.61 -0.69
CA LEU A 10 -23.57 10.22 -0.27
C LEU A 10 -23.13 10.15 1.20
N MET A 11 -22.34 11.10 1.68
CA MET A 11 -21.97 11.17 3.10
C MET A 11 -23.19 11.43 3.96
N GLN A 12 -23.97 12.46 3.63
CA GLN A 12 -25.10 12.92 4.43
C GLN A 12 -26.26 11.92 4.45
N TYR A 13 -26.58 11.28 3.31
CA TYR A 13 -27.77 10.42 3.23
C TYR A 13 -27.50 8.94 3.54
N ALA A 14 -26.27 8.45 3.32
CA ALA A 14 -25.96 7.04 3.50
C ALA A 14 -25.02 6.76 4.67
N ILE A 15 -24.00 7.58 4.87
CA ILE A 15 -22.92 7.31 5.82
C ILE A 15 -23.27 7.83 7.23
N ASP A 16 -23.80 9.05 7.33
CA ASP A 16 -24.12 9.65 8.63
C ASP A 16 -25.21 8.89 9.41
N PRO A 17 -26.36 8.50 8.82
CA PRO A 17 -27.36 7.74 9.54
C PRO A 17 -26.88 6.36 9.97
N LEU A 18 -26.06 5.69 9.14
CA LEU A 18 -25.44 4.42 9.50
C LEU A 18 -24.45 4.59 10.68
N ARG A 19 -23.67 5.66 10.66
CA ARG A 19 -22.75 6.01 11.74
C ARG A 19 -23.48 6.26 13.05
N GLU A 20 -24.54 7.08 13.03
CA GLU A 20 -25.34 7.40 14.22
C GLU A 20 -26.01 6.15 14.80
N LEU A 21 -26.57 5.31 13.95
CA LEU A 21 -27.17 4.04 14.35
C LEU A 21 -26.13 3.12 15.00
N LEU A 22 -24.95 2.98 14.44
CA LEU A 22 -23.89 2.17 15.03
C LEU A 22 -23.38 2.76 16.35
N LEU A 23 -23.17 4.07 16.41
CA LEU A 23 -22.71 4.73 17.64
C LEU A 23 -23.73 4.64 18.79
N SER A 24 -25.02 4.45 18.51
CA SER A 24 -26.03 4.22 19.54
C SER A 24 -25.80 2.94 20.35
N PHE A 25 -25.06 1.94 19.80
CA PHE A 25 -24.65 0.73 20.51
C PHE A 25 -23.40 0.89 21.38
N GLY A 26 -22.96 2.12 21.63
CA GLY A 26 -21.81 2.43 22.50
C GLY A 26 -20.46 1.99 21.91
N THR A 27 -19.57 1.47 22.77
CA THR A 27 -18.20 1.07 22.38
C THR A 27 -18.14 -0.01 21.32
N LEU A 28 -19.07 -0.97 21.35
CA LEU A 28 -19.17 -2.03 20.32
C LEU A 28 -19.51 -1.43 18.96
N GLY A 29 -20.46 -0.50 18.91
CA GLY A 29 -20.82 0.19 17.66
C GLY A 29 -19.67 1.01 17.09
N MET A 30 -18.87 1.65 17.96
CA MET A 30 -17.68 2.36 17.54
C MET A 30 -16.63 1.42 16.93
N LEU A 31 -16.38 0.26 17.52
CA LEU A 31 -15.46 -0.74 16.96
C LEU A 31 -15.92 -1.24 15.59
N VAL A 32 -17.21 -1.58 15.48
CA VAL A 32 -17.80 -2.01 14.19
C VAL A 32 -17.64 -0.93 13.13
N TRP A 33 -17.89 0.34 13.48
CA TRP A 33 -17.72 1.45 12.56
C TRP A 33 -16.27 1.61 12.07
N ILE A 34 -15.28 1.46 12.95
CA ILE A 34 -13.86 1.51 12.59
C ILE A 34 -13.52 0.36 11.64
N VAL A 35 -13.96 -0.87 11.95
CA VAL A 35 -13.73 -2.04 11.09
C VAL A 35 -14.36 -1.85 9.71
N LEU A 36 -15.58 -1.34 9.63
CA LEU A 36 -16.24 -1.05 8.35
C LEU A 36 -15.46 -0.04 7.51
N LYS A 37 -14.94 1.01 8.12
CA LYS A 37 -14.08 1.99 7.40
C LYS A 37 -12.78 1.36 6.88
N ILE A 38 -12.15 0.52 7.68
CA ILE A 38 -10.95 -0.21 7.27
C ILE A 38 -11.28 -1.12 6.08
N LEU A 39 -12.36 -1.90 6.16
CA LEU A 39 -12.78 -2.77 5.08
C LEU A 39 -13.17 -2.01 3.81
N ALA A 40 -13.84 -0.86 3.94
CA ALA A 40 -14.21 -0.03 2.81
C ALA A 40 -13.01 0.51 2.01
N ILE A 41 -11.86 0.66 2.64
CA ILE A 41 -10.62 1.07 1.97
C ILE A 41 -9.81 -0.15 1.52
N THR A 42 -9.64 -1.15 2.38
CA THR A 42 -8.76 -2.29 2.08
C THR A 42 -9.33 -3.22 1.01
N LEU A 43 -10.65 -3.46 0.97
CA LEU A 43 -11.26 -4.34 -0.04
C LEU A 43 -11.07 -3.82 -1.48
N PRO A 44 -11.37 -2.55 -1.81
CA PRO A 44 -11.10 -2.03 -3.14
C PRO A 44 -9.61 -2.08 -3.51
N VAL A 45 -8.70 -1.82 -2.56
CA VAL A 45 -7.26 -1.92 -2.78
C VAL A 45 -6.85 -3.35 -3.12
N ILE A 46 -7.32 -4.34 -2.36
CA ILE A 46 -7.04 -5.77 -2.63
C ILE A 46 -7.57 -6.17 -4.02
N ILE A 47 -8.79 -5.75 -4.37
CA ILE A 47 -9.38 -6.04 -5.67
C ILE A 47 -8.57 -5.37 -6.79
N ALA A 48 -8.15 -4.11 -6.61
CA ALA A 48 -7.32 -3.42 -7.57
C ALA A 48 -5.98 -4.16 -7.79
N VAL A 49 -5.31 -4.58 -6.71
CA VAL A 49 -4.07 -5.37 -6.78
C VAL A 49 -4.30 -6.68 -7.54
N ALA A 50 -5.41 -7.39 -7.29
CA ALA A 50 -5.75 -8.61 -8.00
C ALA A 50 -5.86 -8.37 -9.52
N PHE A 51 -6.52 -7.28 -9.95
CA PHE A 51 -6.60 -6.91 -11.36
C PHE A 51 -5.25 -6.45 -11.94
N TYR A 52 -4.40 -5.77 -11.17
CA TYR A 52 -3.05 -5.42 -11.61
C TYR A 52 -2.20 -6.65 -11.90
N VAL A 53 -2.30 -7.70 -11.07
CA VAL A 53 -1.60 -8.98 -11.31
C VAL A 53 -2.07 -9.63 -12.63
N VAL A 54 -3.37 -9.63 -12.90
CA VAL A 54 -3.91 -10.14 -14.19
C VAL A 54 -3.41 -9.31 -15.36
N TRP A 55 -3.43 -7.99 -15.23
CA TRP A 55 -2.94 -7.05 -16.25
C TRP A 55 -1.47 -7.30 -16.56
N GLU A 56 -0.62 -7.40 -15.55
CA GLU A 56 0.81 -7.69 -15.70
C GLU A 56 1.06 -9.00 -16.46
N ARG A 57 0.38 -10.08 -16.06
CA ARG A 57 0.50 -11.40 -16.72
C ARG A 57 0.03 -11.37 -18.18
N LYS A 58 -1.02 -10.62 -18.50
CA LYS A 58 -1.48 -10.43 -19.88
C LYS A 58 -0.47 -9.62 -20.70
N LEU A 59 0.04 -8.53 -20.13
CA LEU A 59 1.02 -7.68 -20.78
C LEU A 59 2.29 -8.46 -21.13
N ILE A 60 2.85 -9.20 -20.17
CA ILE A 60 4.00 -10.07 -20.40
C ILE A 60 3.70 -11.13 -21.48
N GLY A 61 2.51 -11.72 -21.45
CA GLY A 61 2.08 -12.66 -22.48
C GLY A 61 2.11 -12.04 -23.88
N TRP A 62 1.54 -10.85 -24.04
CA TRP A 62 1.53 -10.14 -25.33
C TRP A 62 2.93 -9.75 -25.81
N MET A 63 3.80 -9.30 -24.90
CA MET A 63 5.21 -9.02 -25.23
C MET A 63 5.95 -10.26 -25.73
N HIS A 64 5.56 -11.45 -25.27
CA HIS A 64 6.11 -12.73 -25.72
C HIS A 64 5.29 -13.38 -26.88
N VAL A 65 4.41 -12.63 -27.55
CA VAL A 65 3.57 -13.10 -28.66
C VAL A 65 2.75 -14.35 -28.28
N ARG A 66 2.31 -14.44 -27.03
CA ARG A 66 1.46 -15.52 -26.52
C ARG A 66 0.24 -14.96 -25.78
N HIS A 67 -0.82 -15.75 -25.70
CA HIS A 67 -1.96 -15.39 -24.86
C HIS A 67 -1.57 -15.56 -23.38
N GLY A 68 -1.88 -14.55 -22.57
CA GLY A 68 -1.81 -14.66 -21.12
C GLY A 68 -2.90 -15.59 -20.56
N PRO A 69 -3.22 -15.49 -19.25
CA PRO A 69 -4.28 -16.30 -18.63
C PRO A 69 -5.61 -16.15 -19.37
N MET A 70 -6.23 -17.27 -19.77
CA MET A 70 -7.47 -17.27 -20.60
C MET A 70 -8.57 -18.20 -20.06
N TYR A 71 -8.23 -19.14 -19.16
CA TYR A 71 -9.14 -20.25 -18.81
C TYR A 71 -10.34 -19.82 -17.98
N VAL A 72 -10.20 -18.90 -17.04
CA VAL A 72 -11.28 -18.50 -16.12
C VAL A 72 -11.78 -17.11 -16.49
N GLY A 73 -13.03 -17.01 -16.99
CA GLY A 73 -13.64 -15.73 -17.34
C GLY A 73 -12.79 -14.87 -18.27
N TRP A 74 -12.27 -15.45 -19.38
CA TRP A 74 -11.37 -14.77 -20.32
C TRP A 74 -10.07 -14.26 -19.67
N GLY A 75 -9.69 -14.89 -18.54
CA GLY A 75 -8.52 -14.53 -17.74
C GLY A 75 -8.74 -13.40 -16.75
N VAL A 76 -9.88 -12.74 -16.73
CA VAL A 76 -10.18 -11.65 -15.76
C VAL A 76 -10.39 -12.21 -14.36
N LEU A 77 -11.09 -13.34 -14.24
CA LEU A 77 -11.34 -14.00 -12.96
C LEU A 77 -10.20 -14.90 -12.48
N GLN A 78 -9.10 -14.95 -13.23
CA GLN A 78 -7.96 -15.81 -12.88
C GLN A 78 -7.35 -15.48 -11.52
N ALA A 79 -7.30 -14.18 -11.15
CA ALA A 79 -6.78 -13.77 -9.86
C ALA A 79 -7.59 -14.36 -8.69
N PHE A 80 -8.92 -14.38 -8.82
CA PHE A 80 -9.80 -14.98 -7.79
C PHE A 80 -9.62 -16.49 -7.72
N ALA A 81 -9.49 -17.17 -8.85
CA ALA A 81 -9.20 -18.60 -8.89
C ALA A 81 -7.85 -18.92 -8.22
N ASP A 82 -6.82 -18.10 -8.44
CA ASP A 82 -5.52 -18.25 -7.80
C ASP A 82 -5.61 -18.03 -6.28
N VAL A 83 -6.39 -17.06 -5.82
CA VAL A 83 -6.63 -16.82 -4.37
C VAL A 83 -7.30 -18.05 -3.75
N PHE A 84 -8.39 -18.57 -4.32
CA PHE A 84 -9.06 -19.77 -3.81
C PHE A 84 -8.12 -20.98 -3.79
N LYS A 85 -7.36 -21.19 -4.85
CA LYS A 85 -6.37 -22.25 -4.90
C LYS A 85 -5.35 -22.15 -3.77
N LEU A 86 -4.84 -20.95 -3.48
CA LEU A 86 -3.84 -20.72 -2.45
C LEU A 86 -4.40 -20.85 -1.04
N LEU A 87 -5.67 -20.47 -0.82
CA LEU A 87 -6.34 -20.62 0.47
C LEU A 87 -6.51 -22.09 0.89
N PHE A 88 -6.77 -22.99 -0.07
CA PHE A 88 -6.93 -24.42 0.18
C PHE A 88 -5.64 -25.21 0.07
N LYS A 89 -4.54 -24.58 -0.34
CA LYS A 89 -3.25 -25.25 -0.43
C LYS A 89 -2.59 -25.35 0.94
N GLU A 90 -1.97 -26.50 1.21
CA GLU A 90 -1.19 -26.69 2.43
C GLU A 90 0.00 -25.71 2.54
N VAL A 91 0.31 -25.31 3.75
CA VAL A 91 1.45 -24.46 4.05
C VAL A 91 2.71 -25.34 4.13
N VAL A 92 3.57 -25.25 3.10
CA VAL A 92 4.84 -25.96 3.06
C VAL A 92 5.86 -25.19 3.89
N GLN A 93 6.47 -25.88 4.87
CA GLN A 93 7.52 -25.32 5.71
C GLN A 93 8.77 -26.23 5.62
N PRO A 94 9.97 -25.66 5.41
CA PRO A 94 11.20 -26.43 5.48
C PRO A 94 11.38 -27.10 6.84
N THR A 95 11.86 -28.36 6.88
CA THR A 95 11.99 -29.13 8.12
C THR A 95 12.94 -28.51 9.14
N VAL A 96 13.94 -27.78 8.68
CA VAL A 96 14.97 -27.14 9.51
C VAL A 96 14.64 -25.69 9.87
N ALA A 97 13.54 -25.13 9.32
CA ALA A 97 13.14 -23.76 9.57
C ALA A 97 12.53 -23.55 10.98
N HIS A 98 12.74 -22.38 11.54
CA HIS A 98 12.11 -22.01 12.82
C HIS A 98 10.61 -21.71 12.61
N PRO A 99 9.68 -22.53 13.13
CA PRO A 99 8.27 -22.51 12.72
C PRO A 99 7.55 -21.19 13.02
N VAL A 100 7.83 -20.59 14.16
CA VAL A 100 7.17 -19.35 14.59
C VAL A 100 7.65 -18.16 13.76
N LEU A 101 8.96 -17.97 13.64
CA LEU A 101 9.54 -16.87 12.89
C LEU A 101 9.23 -16.97 11.40
N TYR A 102 9.22 -18.18 10.84
CA TYR A 102 8.88 -18.42 9.44
C TYR A 102 7.46 -17.98 9.08
N ARG A 103 6.50 -18.21 10.00
CA ARG A 103 5.11 -17.77 9.82
C ARG A 103 4.90 -16.28 10.14
N LEU A 104 5.70 -15.74 11.05
CA LEU A 104 5.62 -14.32 11.45
C LEU A 104 6.17 -13.38 10.36
N ALA A 105 7.18 -13.83 9.61
CA ALA A 105 7.86 -13.00 8.62
C ALA A 105 6.94 -12.41 7.54
N PRO A 106 6.07 -13.20 6.87
CA PRO A 106 5.13 -12.64 5.90
C PRO A 106 4.09 -11.70 6.56
N MET A 107 3.73 -11.93 7.82
CA MET A 107 2.84 -11.03 8.55
C MET A 107 3.51 -9.68 8.81
N LEU A 108 4.80 -9.66 9.16
CA LEU A 108 5.58 -8.44 9.35
C LEU A 108 5.78 -7.64 8.06
N ALA A 109 5.72 -8.27 6.90
CA ALA A 109 5.74 -7.57 5.62
C ALA A 109 4.34 -7.04 5.25
N LEU A 110 3.29 -7.83 5.49
CA LEU A 110 1.93 -7.52 5.05
C LEU A 110 1.24 -6.47 5.94
N VAL A 111 1.35 -6.61 7.27
CA VAL A 111 0.67 -5.71 8.22
C VAL A 111 1.07 -4.25 8.04
N PRO A 112 2.37 -3.88 7.95
CA PRO A 112 2.75 -2.52 7.70
C PRO A 112 2.27 -1.98 6.34
N ALA A 113 2.25 -2.82 5.31
CA ALA A 113 1.76 -2.43 3.99
C ALA A 113 0.27 -2.01 4.02
N PHE A 114 -0.57 -2.74 4.76
CA PHE A 114 -1.96 -2.32 4.98
C PHE A 114 -2.08 -1.13 5.92
N ALA A 115 -1.25 -1.08 6.98
CA ALA A 115 -1.28 0.01 7.94
C ALA A 115 -0.91 1.36 7.29
N ALA A 116 -0.04 1.37 6.29
CA ALA A 116 0.33 2.58 5.54
C ALA A 116 -0.89 3.28 4.89
N TRP A 117 -1.91 2.52 4.48
CA TRP A 117 -3.14 3.08 3.90
C TRP A 117 -4.00 3.87 4.88
N ALA A 118 -3.74 3.76 6.19
CA ALA A 118 -4.50 4.49 7.21
C ALA A 118 -4.37 6.01 7.10
N VAL A 119 -3.26 6.52 6.59
CA VAL A 119 -2.98 7.95 6.49
C VAL A 119 -3.14 8.50 5.07
N VAL A 120 -3.39 7.63 4.07
CA VAL A 120 -3.57 8.04 2.68
C VAL A 120 -4.93 8.69 2.49
N PRO A 121 -5.01 9.96 2.05
CA PRO A 121 -6.27 10.61 1.77
C PRO A 121 -6.81 10.16 0.41
N PHE A 122 -8.05 9.67 0.38
CA PHE A 122 -8.77 9.33 -0.85
C PHE A 122 -9.65 10.50 -1.32
N ASP A 123 -10.09 11.33 -0.39
CA ASP A 123 -10.83 12.57 -0.62
C ASP A 123 -10.55 13.52 0.55
N THR A 124 -11.01 14.74 0.45
CA THR A 124 -10.87 15.78 1.49
C THR A 124 -11.39 15.35 2.86
N GLN A 125 -12.39 14.48 2.89
CA GLN A 125 -13.01 13.94 4.11
C GLN A 125 -12.84 12.44 4.28
N VAL A 126 -12.35 11.72 3.27
CA VAL A 126 -12.22 10.26 3.28
C VAL A 126 -10.77 9.90 3.56
N VAL A 127 -10.43 9.88 4.83
CA VAL A 127 -9.16 9.39 5.36
C VAL A 127 -9.45 8.61 6.63
N LEU A 128 -8.75 7.48 6.87
CA LEU A 128 -8.95 6.70 8.10
C LEU A 128 -8.42 7.45 9.33
N SER A 129 -7.21 8.01 9.21
CA SER A 129 -6.55 8.77 10.26
C SER A 129 -5.89 10.01 9.68
N ASN A 130 -6.41 11.18 10.01
CA ASN A 130 -5.81 12.46 9.62
C ASN A 130 -4.70 12.83 10.63
N ALA A 131 -3.58 12.14 10.55
CA ALA A 131 -2.44 12.36 11.45
C ALA A 131 -1.58 13.52 10.98
N ASN A 132 -1.20 14.42 11.89
CA ASN A 132 -0.32 15.55 11.59
C ASN A 132 1.07 15.14 11.11
N ALA A 133 1.51 13.93 11.47
CA ALA A 133 2.78 13.32 11.03
C ALA A 133 2.55 12.16 10.05
N GLY A 134 1.54 12.25 9.19
CA GLY A 134 1.12 11.17 8.29
C GLY A 134 2.23 10.65 7.39
N LEU A 135 3.07 11.54 6.83
CA LEU A 135 4.19 11.13 5.98
C LEU A 135 5.26 10.37 6.76
N LEU A 136 5.59 10.79 7.98
CA LEU A 136 6.54 10.06 8.83
C LEU A 136 6.01 8.67 9.22
N TYR A 137 4.71 8.58 9.52
CA TYR A 137 4.06 7.30 9.77
C TYR A 137 4.17 6.36 8.57
N LEU A 138 3.91 6.87 7.35
CA LEU A 138 4.02 6.09 6.13
C LEU A 138 5.45 5.53 5.94
N LEU A 139 6.48 6.39 6.07
CA LEU A 139 7.88 5.96 5.97
C LEU A 139 8.25 4.95 7.06
N ALA A 140 7.76 5.13 8.29
CA ALA A 140 7.99 4.16 9.35
C ALA A 140 7.34 2.79 9.06
N MET A 141 6.15 2.77 8.46
CA MET A 141 5.48 1.52 8.08
C MET A 141 6.20 0.80 6.95
N THR A 142 6.66 1.51 5.92
CA THR A 142 7.44 0.88 4.83
C THR A 142 8.73 0.25 5.36
N SER A 143 9.47 0.95 6.20
CA SER A 143 10.70 0.44 6.82
C SER A 143 10.47 -0.79 7.69
N LEU A 144 9.32 -0.90 8.39
CA LEU A 144 8.98 -2.11 9.14
C LEU A 144 8.81 -3.35 8.23
N GLY A 145 8.39 -3.18 6.99
CA GLY A 145 8.25 -4.27 6.01
C GLY A 145 9.57 -4.97 5.72
N ILE A 146 10.69 -4.27 5.76
CA ILE A 146 12.03 -4.81 5.49
C ILE A 146 12.41 -5.87 6.53
N TYR A 147 12.03 -5.69 7.80
CA TYR A 147 12.29 -6.70 8.84
C TYR A 147 11.62 -8.03 8.53
N GLY A 148 10.45 -8.01 7.84
CA GLY A 148 9.81 -9.22 7.36
C GLY A 148 10.70 -10.04 6.43
N VAL A 149 11.39 -9.37 5.51
CA VAL A 149 12.32 -10.01 4.56
C VAL A 149 13.55 -10.58 5.29
N ILE A 150 14.15 -9.84 6.21
CA ILE A 150 15.32 -10.27 7.00
C ILE A 150 14.97 -11.52 7.83
N ILE A 151 13.83 -11.47 8.53
CA ILE A 151 13.38 -12.56 9.39
C ILE A 151 13.01 -13.79 8.56
N ALA A 152 12.41 -13.63 7.37
CA ALA A 152 12.12 -14.74 6.46
C ALA A 152 13.39 -15.50 6.06
N GLY A 153 14.44 -14.76 5.68
CA GLY A 153 15.72 -15.34 5.32
C GLY A 153 16.39 -16.06 6.48
N TRP A 154 16.37 -15.47 7.67
CA TRP A 154 16.94 -16.08 8.87
C TRP A 154 16.15 -17.31 9.32
N ALA A 155 14.85 -17.21 9.39
CA ALA A 155 13.96 -18.28 9.86
C ALA A 155 13.99 -19.54 8.98
N SER A 156 14.30 -19.39 7.69
CA SER A 156 14.41 -20.53 6.76
C SER A 156 15.63 -21.42 7.00
N ASN A 157 16.59 -20.98 7.84
CA ASN A 157 17.80 -21.70 8.22
C ASN A 157 18.60 -22.24 7.01
N SER A 158 18.67 -21.47 5.94
CA SER A 158 19.41 -21.75 4.73
C SER A 158 20.39 -20.64 4.44
N LYS A 159 21.66 -20.99 4.15
CA LYS A 159 22.71 -20.02 3.83
C LYS A 159 22.34 -19.13 2.65
N TYR A 160 21.79 -19.72 1.60
CA TYR A 160 21.40 -18.99 0.39
C TYR A 160 20.19 -18.08 0.61
N ALA A 161 19.19 -18.54 1.38
CA ALA A 161 18.04 -17.72 1.72
C ALA A 161 18.45 -16.52 2.58
N PHE A 162 19.34 -16.71 3.54
CA PHE A 162 19.86 -15.64 4.38
C PHE A 162 20.67 -14.61 3.57
N LEU A 163 21.58 -15.06 2.71
CA LEU A 163 22.34 -14.15 1.84
C LEU A 163 21.43 -13.39 0.87
N GLY A 164 20.41 -14.07 0.31
CA GLY A 164 19.41 -13.43 -0.54
C GLY A 164 18.60 -12.35 0.22
N ALA A 165 18.17 -12.66 1.42
CA ALA A 165 17.41 -11.72 2.27
C ALA A 165 18.26 -10.48 2.65
N MET A 166 19.53 -10.68 3.03
CA MET A 166 20.45 -9.60 3.36
C MET A 166 20.72 -8.70 2.16
N ARG A 167 20.91 -9.30 0.97
CA ARG A 167 21.09 -8.56 -0.28
C ARG A 167 19.84 -7.74 -0.63
N ALA A 168 18.66 -8.34 -0.58
CA ALA A 168 17.39 -7.67 -0.84
C ALA A 168 17.15 -6.53 0.16
N SER A 169 17.37 -6.77 1.46
CA SER A 169 17.18 -5.75 2.49
C SER A 169 18.13 -4.57 2.33
N ALA A 170 19.40 -4.82 2.02
CA ALA A 170 20.36 -3.74 1.76
C ALA A 170 19.94 -2.87 0.55
N GLN A 171 19.40 -3.50 -0.49
CA GLN A 171 18.87 -2.80 -1.64
C GLN A 171 17.64 -1.95 -1.24
N MET A 172 16.66 -2.54 -0.55
CA MET A 172 15.44 -1.85 -0.11
C MET A 172 15.76 -0.64 0.77
N ILE A 173 16.64 -0.77 1.75
CA ILE A 173 17.06 0.34 2.63
C ILE A 173 17.70 1.47 1.82
N SER A 174 18.56 1.15 0.85
CA SER A 174 19.22 2.16 0.02
C SER A 174 18.21 3.00 -0.77
N TYR A 175 17.18 2.36 -1.33
CA TYR A 175 16.13 3.07 -2.07
C TYR A 175 15.14 3.80 -1.17
N GLU A 176 14.81 3.27 0.00
CA GLU A 176 13.98 3.98 0.97
C GLU A 176 14.61 5.28 1.43
N ILE A 177 15.92 5.30 1.68
CA ILE A 177 16.64 6.51 2.06
C ILE A 177 16.55 7.56 0.94
N ALA A 178 16.83 7.17 -0.32
CA ALA A 178 16.74 8.08 -1.46
C ALA A 178 15.31 8.62 -1.66
N MET A 179 14.31 7.76 -1.54
CA MET A 179 12.89 8.11 -1.61
C MET A 179 12.49 9.04 -0.46
N GLY A 180 12.92 8.75 0.76
CA GLY A 180 12.66 9.58 1.94
C GLY A 180 13.23 10.99 1.79
N PHE A 181 14.47 11.13 1.32
CA PHE A 181 15.05 12.45 1.04
C PHE A 181 14.31 13.22 -0.05
N SER A 182 13.83 12.54 -1.09
CA SER A 182 13.02 13.21 -2.13
C SER A 182 11.70 13.74 -1.56
N LEU A 183 11.08 13.02 -0.61
CA LEU A 183 9.86 13.45 0.07
C LEU A 183 10.09 14.61 1.04
N VAL A 184 11.29 14.75 1.63
CA VAL A 184 11.63 15.93 2.43
C VAL A 184 11.52 17.21 1.59
N GLY A 185 11.88 17.18 0.31
CA GLY A 185 11.67 18.32 -0.59
C GLY A 185 10.19 18.71 -0.72
N VAL A 186 9.29 17.72 -0.77
CA VAL A 186 7.83 17.95 -0.79
C VAL A 186 7.35 18.55 0.53
N LEU A 187 7.89 18.09 1.67
CA LEU A 187 7.57 18.67 2.98
C LEU A 187 7.94 20.15 3.09
N ILE A 188 9.11 20.51 2.58
CA ILE A 188 9.59 21.90 2.57
C ILE A 188 8.67 22.75 1.69
N ALA A 189 8.27 22.24 0.53
CA ALA A 189 7.40 22.96 -0.41
C ALA A 189 5.97 23.14 0.13
N ALA A 190 5.45 22.13 0.82
CA ALA A 190 4.08 22.15 1.37
C ALA A 190 4.00 22.82 2.75
N GLY A 191 5.09 22.84 3.52
CA GLY A 191 5.12 23.36 4.89
C GLY A 191 4.37 22.49 5.91
N SER A 192 3.99 21.26 5.57
CA SER A 192 3.22 20.35 6.42
C SER A 192 3.68 18.90 6.29
N LEU A 193 3.52 18.13 7.38
CA LEU A 193 3.73 16.67 7.44
C LEU A 193 2.43 15.88 7.25
N ASN A 194 1.30 16.57 7.22
CA ASN A 194 -0.01 15.99 7.01
C ASN A 194 -0.28 15.76 5.52
N LEU A 195 -0.54 14.52 5.12
CA LEU A 195 -0.78 14.16 3.72
C LEU A 195 -1.98 14.86 3.11
N SER A 196 -3.05 15.05 3.88
CA SER A 196 -4.23 15.76 3.40
C SER A 196 -3.92 17.24 3.11
N GLU A 197 -3.13 17.90 3.95
CA GLU A 197 -2.70 19.27 3.74
C GLU A 197 -1.76 19.42 2.55
N ILE A 198 -0.83 18.45 2.35
CA ILE A 198 0.05 18.42 1.18
C ILE A 198 -0.75 18.30 -0.12
N VAL A 199 -1.79 17.46 -0.14
CA VAL A 199 -2.67 17.31 -1.31
C VAL A 199 -3.48 18.59 -1.55
N MET A 200 -4.05 19.18 -0.49
CA MET A 200 -4.84 20.41 -0.58
C MET A 200 -4.01 21.62 -1.00
N ALA A 201 -2.73 21.69 -0.63
CA ALA A 201 -1.82 22.75 -1.07
C ALA A 201 -1.61 22.76 -2.59
N GLN A 202 -1.85 21.64 -3.26
CA GLN A 202 -1.75 21.50 -4.72
C GLN A 202 -3.09 21.64 -5.44
N SER A 203 -4.19 21.81 -4.69
CA SER A 203 -5.54 21.96 -5.27
C SER A 203 -5.74 23.33 -5.89
N GLY A 204 -6.46 23.41 -7.01
CA GLY A 204 -7.04 24.65 -7.51
C GLY A 204 -6.38 25.35 -8.69
N LYS A 205 -5.16 24.96 -9.13
CA LYS A 205 -4.46 25.64 -10.25
C LYS A 205 -4.17 24.74 -11.46
N GLY A 206 -4.68 23.52 -11.47
CA GLY A 206 -4.46 22.54 -12.54
C GLY A 206 -3.10 21.82 -12.44
N PHE A 207 -2.86 20.91 -13.37
CA PHE A 207 -1.73 19.99 -13.39
C PHE A 207 -0.35 20.67 -13.36
N LEU A 208 -0.23 21.86 -13.95
CA LEU A 208 1.03 22.61 -14.05
C LEU A 208 1.44 23.29 -12.73
N SER A 209 0.55 23.38 -11.74
CA SER A 209 0.85 23.99 -10.44
C SER A 209 1.24 22.96 -9.37
N TRP A 210 1.22 21.67 -9.70
CA TRP A 210 1.61 20.64 -8.77
C TRP A 210 3.10 20.65 -8.47
N PHE A 211 3.48 20.18 -7.32
CA PHE A 211 4.88 20.21 -6.85
C PHE A 211 5.86 19.41 -7.71
N TRP A 212 5.38 18.50 -8.55
CA TRP A 212 6.26 17.72 -9.42
C TRP A 212 7.06 18.56 -10.44
N ILE A 213 6.53 19.73 -10.87
CA ILE A 213 7.25 20.63 -11.79
C ILE A 213 8.39 21.33 -11.08
N PRO A 214 8.18 22.12 -10.00
CA PRO A 214 9.27 22.78 -9.30
C PRO A 214 10.25 21.81 -8.66
N LEU A 215 9.82 20.60 -8.32
CA LEU A 215 10.63 19.54 -7.73
C LEU A 215 10.97 18.43 -8.73
N ALA A 216 11.02 18.71 -10.03
CA ALA A 216 11.24 17.70 -11.06
C ALA A 216 12.48 16.81 -10.84
N PRO A 217 13.65 17.30 -10.38
CA PRO A 217 14.77 16.43 -10.06
C PRO A 217 14.45 15.42 -8.93
N LEU A 218 13.77 15.86 -7.89
CA LEU A 218 13.36 14.99 -6.78
C LEU A 218 12.29 14.00 -7.20
N PHE A 219 11.39 14.40 -8.10
CA PHE A 219 10.40 13.50 -8.70
C PHE A 219 11.08 12.37 -9.48
N VAL A 220 12.13 12.66 -10.26
CA VAL A 220 12.90 11.63 -10.98
C VAL A 220 13.58 10.68 -10.00
N VAL A 221 14.21 11.19 -8.94
CA VAL A 221 14.81 10.35 -7.89
C VAL A 221 13.76 9.45 -7.24
N TYR A 222 12.61 10.00 -6.89
CA TYR A 222 11.49 9.25 -6.31
C TYR A 222 11.02 8.14 -7.25
N PHE A 223 10.82 8.45 -8.52
CA PHE A 223 10.37 7.50 -9.54
C PHE A 223 11.38 6.36 -9.73
N VAL A 224 12.68 6.69 -9.86
CA VAL A 224 13.75 5.70 -10.01
C VAL A 224 13.83 4.80 -8.76
N SER A 225 13.73 5.39 -7.56
CA SER A 225 13.72 4.65 -6.29
C SER A 225 12.53 3.68 -6.21
N GLY A 226 11.33 4.12 -6.62
CA GLY A 226 10.15 3.26 -6.64
C GLY A 226 10.25 2.09 -7.62
N VAL A 227 10.83 2.32 -8.82
CA VAL A 227 11.09 1.23 -9.78
C VAL A 227 12.13 0.25 -9.25
N ALA A 228 13.16 0.76 -8.58
CA ALA A 228 14.24 -0.06 -8.04
C ALA A 228 13.82 -0.87 -6.80
N GLU A 229 12.85 -0.37 -6.01
CA GLU A 229 12.30 -1.08 -4.85
C GLU A 229 11.61 -2.40 -5.24
N THR A 230 11.03 -2.49 -6.44
CA THR A 230 10.32 -3.70 -6.88
C THR A 230 11.21 -4.93 -7.05
N ASN A 231 12.54 -4.79 -7.03
CA ASN A 231 13.53 -5.88 -7.17
C ASN A 231 13.29 -6.80 -8.39
N ARG A 232 12.63 -6.31 -9.43
CA ARG A 232 12.29 -7.07 -10.63
C ARG A 232 13.28 -6.88 -11.79
N ALA A 233 14.12 -5.87 -11.70
CA ALA A 233 15.24 -5.69 -12.63
C ALA A 233 16.47 -6.46 -12.14
N PRO A 234 17.25 -7.08 -13.04
CA PRO A 234 18.50 -7.76 -12.69
C PRO A 234 19.56 -6.79 -12.15
#